data_3b607e6a0d546ef366dc164914fb077d
#
_entry.id   3b607e6a0d546ef366dc164914fb077d
#
_cell.length_a   1.000
_cell.length_b   1.000
_cell.length_c   1.000
_cell.angle_alpha   90.00
_cell.angle_beta   90.00
_cell.angle_gamma   90.00
#
_symmetry.space_group_name_H-M   'P 1'
#
loop_
_entity.id
_entity.type
_entity.pdbx_description
1 polymer ?
#
loop_
_entity_poly.entity_id
_entity_poly.type
_entity_poly.pdbx_seq_one_letter_code
_entity_poly.pdbx_strand_id
1 'polypeptide(L)'
;MTDRLSSSQRHSNMAAIKGKDTKPEIVVRRFLWSRGFRYRLNHPRLPGKPDVVLRKYRTCVFVNGCFWHGHNVDTEKIENTECCKIPHSNRDFWVSKILRNKERDIEVQKRLAEMGWHSIVIWECELKPKIKEQTLERLVFTLNSIYLRDRSVHHGMKYEIPESEGIGMVAEDFIVKSEK
;
A
#
# COMPACT_ATOMS: atom_id res chain seq x y z
N MET A 1 14.05 18.51 -27.68
CA MET A 1 12.61 18.71 -27.97
C MET A 1 12.17 19.99 -27.29
N THR A 2 11.75 20.97 -28.05
CA THR A 2 11.24 22.25 -27.55
C THR A 2 9.88 22.00 -26.87
N ASP A 3 9.69 22.59 -25.70
CA ASP A 3 8.44 22.56 -24.95
C ASP A 3 7.34 23.22 -25.80
N ARG A 4 6.33 22.43 -26.18
CA ARG A 4 5.23 22.86 -27.06
C ARG A 4 4.11 23.62 -26.34
N LEU A 5 4.16 23.68 -25.00
CA LEU A 5 3.10 24.30 -24.20
C LEU A 5 3.49 25.73 -23.80
N SER A 6 2.55 26.67 -23.94
CA SER A 6 2.69 28.01 -23.39
C SER A 6 2.69 28.00 -21.86
N SER A 7 3.21 29.06 -21.23
CA SER A 7 3.17 29.22 -19.76
C SER A 7 1.77 29.13 -19.21
N SER A 8 0.77 29.73 -19.88
CA SER A 8 -0.63 29.69 -19.50
C SER A 8 -1.21 28.27 -19.58
N GLN A 9 -0.91 27.52 -20.64
CA GLN A 9 -1.34 26.13 -20.78
C GLN A 9 -0.74 25.23 -19.70
N ARG A 10 0.55 25.42 -19.36
CA ARG A 10 1.18 24.71 -18.24
C ARG A 10 0.51 25.01 -16.93
N HIS A 11 0.22 26.28 -16.65
CA HIS A 11 -0.50 26.68 -15.42
C HIS A 11 -1.87 26.04 -15.35
N SER A 12 -2.66 26.07 -16.41
CA SER A 12 -3.98 25.44 -16.47
C SER A 12 -3.92 23.93 -16.28
N ASN A 13 -2.95 23.24 -16.90
CA ASN A 13 -2.74 21.81 -16.74
C ASN A 13 -2.38 21.45 -15.29
N MET A 14 -1.52 22.25 -14.65
CA MET A 14 -1.14 22.03 -13.25
C MET A 14 -2.31 22.28 -12.30
N ALA A 15 -3.13 23.30 -12.55
CA ALA A 15 -4.33 23.60 -11.76
C ALA A 15 -5.41 22.52 -11.90
N ALA A 16 -5.48 21.83 -13.05
CA ALA A 16 -6.41 20.75 -13.31
C ALA A 16 -6.06 19.43 -12.61
N ILE A 17 -4.85 19.30 -12.06
CA ILE A 17 -4.40 18.09 -11.35
C ILE A 17 -5.15 17.95 -10.04
N LYS A 18 -5.92 16.88 -9.92
CA LYS A 18 -6.66 16.57 -8.70
C LYS A 18 -5.74 16.05 -7.61
N GLY A 19 -5.81 16.65 -6.43
CA GLY A 19 -5.09 16.18 -5.24
C GLY A 19 -5.81 15.10 -4.45
N LYS A 20 -7.02 14.68 -4.89
CA LYS A 20 -7.85 13.62 -4.29
C LYS A 20 -8.85 13.09 -5.31
N ASP A 21 -9.39 11.90 -5.03
CA ASP A 21 -10.39 11.24 -5.88
C ASP A 21 -9.88 11.02 -7.31
N THR A 22 -8.61 10.67 -7.41
CA THR A 22 -7.97 10.31 -8.67
C THR A 22 -8.49 8.98 -9.19
N LYS A 23 -8.35 8.75 -10.50
CA LYS A 23 -8.77 7.48 -11.12
C LYS A 23 -8.12 6.25 -10.44
N PRO A 24 -6.80 6.23 -10.16
CA PRO A 24 -6.15 5.14 -9.43
C PRO A 24 -6.75 4.89 -8.04
N GLU A 25 -6.97 5.94 -7.24
CA GLU A 25 -7.59 5.82 -5.93
C GLU A 25 -8.99 5.21 -6.00
N ILE A 26 -9.82 5.65 -6.95
CA ILE A 26 -11.18 5.13 -7.15
C ILE A 26 -11.14 3.63 -7.49
N VAL A 27 -10.18 3.19 -8.31
CA VAL A 27 -10.01 1.76 -8.65
C VAL A 27 -9.72 0.95 -7.39
N VAL A 28 -8.76 1.36 -6.57
CA VAL A 28 -8.42 0.68 -5.32
C VAL A 28 -9.60 0.66 -4.35
N ARG A 29 -10.28 1.78 -4.17
CA ARG A 29 -11.44 1.92 -3.27
C ARG A 29 -12.58 0.99 -3.67
N ARG A 30 -12.96 0.97 -4.96
CA ARG A 30 -14.03 0.11 -5.48
C ARG A 30 -13.70 -1.36 -5.30
N PHE A 31 -12.46 -1.75 -5.60
CA PHE A 31 -12.01 -3.12 -5.44
C PHE A 31 -12.06 -3.56 -3.97
N LEU A 32 -11.51 -2.79 -3.05
CA LEU A 32 -11.58 -3.10 -1.62
C LEU A 32 -13.02 -3.22 -1.12
N TRP A 33 -13.89 -2.31 -1.58
CA TRP A 33 -15.31 -2.37 -1.22
C TRP A 33 -15.99 -3.64 -1.72
N SER A 34 -15.76 -4.04 -2.98
CA SER A 34 -16.31 -5.26 -3.56
C SER A 34 -15.83 -6.53 -2.85
N ARG A 35 -14.64 -6.49 -2.23
CA ARG A 35 -14.08 -7.58 -1.42
C ARG A 35 -14.52 -7.52 0.06
N GLY A 36 -15.49 -6.68 0.39
CA GLY A 36 -16.04 -6.59 1.74
C GLY A 36 -15.24 -5.73 2.72
N PHE A 37 -14.16 -5.08 2.30
CA PHE A 37 -13.41 -4.18 3.18
C PHE A 37 -14.17 -2.90 3.43
N ARG A 38 -14.13 -2.43 4.67
CA ARG A 38 -14.72 -1.15 5.09
C ARG A 38 -13.60 -0.21 5.51
N TYR A 39 -13.61 1.00 4.98
CA TYR A 39 -12.52 1.96 5.14
C TYR A 39 -13.06 3.39 5.32
N ARG A 40 -12.19 4.28 5.73
CA ARG A 40 -12.38 5.73 5.73
C ARG A 40 -11.42 6.36 4.74
N LEU A 41 -11.79 7.53 4.21
CA LEU A 41 -10.98 8.27 3.24
C LEU A 41 -10.31 9.48 3.91
N ASN A 42 -9.11 9.81 3.46
CA ASN A 42 -8.40 11.07 3.76
C ASN A 42 -8.47 11.45 5.25
N HIS A 43 -8.15 10.52 6.15
CA HIS A 43 -8.31 10.72 7.59
C HIS A 43 -7.40 11.84 8.10
N PRO A 44 -7.94 12.97 8.62
CA PRO A 44 -7.16 14.18 8.87
C PRO A 44 -6.15 14.06 10.03
N ARG A 45 -6.38 13.12 10.95
CA ARG A 45 -5.54 12.93 12.14
C ARG A 45 -4.36 11.97 11.92
N LEU A 46 -4.27 11.33 10.74
CA LEU A 46 -3.17 10.43 10.42
C LEU A 46 -2.12 11.17 9.58
N PRO A 47 -0.82 10.94 9.83
CA PRO A 47 0.25 11.49 9.00
C PRO A 47 0.05 11.21 7.53
N GLY A 48 0.36 12.17 6.65
CA GLY A 48 0.30 12.02 5.20
C GLY A 48 -1.10 12.00 4.60
N LYS A 49 -2.17 12.04 5.40
CA LYS A 49 -3.58 11.96 4.93
C LYS A 49 -3.81 10.78 3.98
N PRO A 50 -3.69 9.53 4.47
CA PRO A 50 -3.81 8.33 3.64
C PRO A 50 -5.09 8.31 2.81
N ASP A 51 -5.02 7.83 1.55
CA ASP A 51 -6.17 7.77 0.64
C ASP A 51 -7.24 6.79 1.13
N VAL A 52 -6.80 5.70 1.78
CA VAL A 52 -7.67 4.68 2.36
C VAL A 52 -7.16 4.28 3.75
N VAL A 53 -8.03 4.28 4.75
CA VAL A 53 -7.72 3.89 6.12
C VAL A 53 -8.59 2.73 6.56
N LEU A 54 -7.97 1.58 6.77
CA LEU A 54 -8.62 0.34 7.22
C LEU A 54 -8.39 0.13 8.72
N ARG A 55 -9.27 0.69 9.54
CA ARG A 55 -9.12 0.66 11.02
C ARG A 55 -9.02 -0.76 11.59
N LYS A 56 -9.83 -1.68 11.08
CA LYS A 56 -9.83 -3.08 11.51
C LYS A 56 -8.46 -3.75 11.31
N TYR A 57 -7.73 -3.31 10.29
CA TYR A 57 -6.42 -3.83 9.89
C TYR A 57 -5.27 -2.95 10.39
N ARG A 58 -5.56 -1.85 11.09
CA ARG A 58 -4.58 -0.81 11.46
C ARG A 58 -3.66 -0.42 10.28
N THR A 59 -4.23 -0.34 9.09
CA THR A 59 -3.47 -0.15 7.85
C THR A 59 -3.94 1.09 7.10
N CYS A 60 -2.96 1.88 6.65
CA CYS A 60 -3.11 3.02 5.76
C CYS A 60 -2.65 2.62 4.36
N VAL A 61 -3.45 2.94 3.33
CA VAL A 61 -3.06 2.73 1.93
C VAL A 61 -2.90 4.08 1.26
N PHE A 62 -1.75 4.26 0.61
CA PHE A 62 -1.41 5.40 -0.24
C PHE A 62 -1.41 4.95 -1.70
N VAL A 63 -2.02 5.73 -2.57
CA VAL A 63 -2.05 5.49 -4.01
C VAL A 63 -1.24 6.57 -4.71
N ASN A 64 0.04 6.29 -4.93
CA ASN A 64 1.01 7.29 -5.33
C ASN A 64 1.13 7.39 -6.87
N GLY A 65 1.02 8.61 -7.39
CA GLY A 65 1.38 8.92 -8.77
C GLY A 65 2.89 8.81 -8.97
N CYS A 66 3.32 8.05 -9.98
CA CYS A 66 4.73 7.74 -10.20
C CYS A 66 5.62 8.97 -10.34
N PHE A 67 5.15 9.98 -11.06
CA PHE A 67 5.90 11.23 -11.24
C PHE A 67 6.07 12.03 -9.95
N TRP A 68 4.96 12.18 -9.19
CA TRP A 68 4.95 13.05 -8.01
C TRP A 68 5.77 12.51 -6.84
N HIS A 69 5.86 11.20 -6.74
CA HIS A 69 6.53 10.50 -5.66
C HIS A 69 7.83 9.83 -6.10
N GLY A 70 8.29 10.08 -7.34
CA GLY A 70 9.57 9.60 -7.86
C GLY A 70 9.71 8.08 -7.84
N HIS A 71 8.72 7.37 -8.39
CA HIS A 71 8.75 5.91 -8.41
C HIS A 71 9.99 5.38 -9.13
N ASN A 72 10.76 4.52 -8.46
CA ASN A 72 12.03 3.95 -8.92
C ASN A 72 13.11 4.99 -9.30
N VAL A 73 12.95 6.25 -8.91
CA VAL A 73 14.01 7.26 -9.08
C VAL A 73 15.03 7.06 -7.96
N ASP A 74 16.27 6.80 -8.34
CA ASP A 74 17.39 6.76 -7.41
C ASP A 74 17.67 8.17 -6.86
N THR A 75 17.95 8.28 -5.58
CA THR A 75 18.26 9.56 -4.93
C THR A 75 19.66 10.06 -5.22
N GLU A 76 20.59 9.15 -5.56
CA GLU A 76 21.99 9.49 -5.90
C GLU A 76 22.15 9.74 -7.41
N LYS A 77 21.46 8.95 -8.23
CA LYS A 77 21.47 9.07 -9.70
C LYS A 77 20.07 9.37 -10.19
N ILE A 78 19.73 10.66 -10.25
CA ILE A 78 18.39 11.08 -10.65
C ILE A 78 18.23 10.96 -12.17
N GLU A 79 17.76 9.80 -12.58
CA GLU A 79 17.47 9.45 -13.96
C GLU A 79 15.98 9.20 -14.18
N ASN A 80 15.57 9.27 -15.45
CA ASN A 80 14.22 8.91 -15.84
C ASN A 80 14.01 7.39 -15.71
N THR A 81 12.92 7.00 -15.09
CA THR A 81 12.48 5.59 -15.03
C THR A 81 11.40 5.32 -16.07
N GLU A 82 10.93 4.09 -16.21
CA GLU A 82 9.85 3.78 -17.15
C GLU A 82 8.58 4.58 -16.89
N CYS A 83 8.24 4.77 -15.62
CA CYS A 83 6.98 5.39 -15.20
C CYS A 83 7.13 6.80 -14.65
N CYS A 84 8.36 7.25 -14.33
CA CYS A 84 8.64 8.60 -13.86
C CYS A 84 9.55 9.32 -14.85
N LYS A 85 8.99 10.21 -15.67
CA LYS A 85 9.72 11.01 -16.65
C LYS A 85 9.87 12.45 -16.15
N ILE A 86 11.08 12.81 -15.76
CA ILE A 86 11.39 14.17 -15.27
C ILE A 86 11.51 15.10 -16.47
N PRO A 87 10.76 16.22 -16.52
CA PRO A 87 10.84 17.17 -17.60
C PRO A 87 12.24 17.77 -17.76
N HIS A 88 12.67 18.02 -18.98
CA HIS A 88 13.92 18.73 -19.25
C HIS A 88 13.84 20.21 -18.84
N SER A 89 12.68 20.84 -19.05
CA SER A 89 12.44 22.22 -18.61
C SER A 89 12.31 22.29 -17.10
N ASN A 90 13.03 23.22 -16.46
CA ASN A 90 13.07 23.38 -15.00
C ASN A 90 13.43 22.09 -14.25
N ARG A 91 14.39 21.31 -14.78
CA ARG A 91 14.78 20.02 -14.23
C ARG A 91 15.13 20.09 -12.76
N ASP A 92 15.93 21.06 -12.34
CA ASP A 92 16.38 21.22 -10.94
C ASP A 92 15.21 21.46 -9.99
N PHE A 93 14.22 22.24 -10.41
CA PHE A 93 12.98 22.41 -9.64
C PHE A 93 12.24 21.08 -9.45
N TRP A 94 12.07 20.30 -10.53
CA TRP A 94 11.36 19.02 -10.45
C TRP A 94 12.11 17.99 -9.63
N VAL A 95 13.42 17.91 -9.80
CA VAL A 95 14.30 17.05 -9.01
C VAL A 95 14.14 17.37 -7.51
N SER A 96 14.34 18.64 -7.14
CA SER A 96 14.19 19.07 -5.74
C SER A 96 12.81 18.81 -5.17
N LYS A 97 11.77 18.95 -5.99
CA LYS A 97 10.39 18.67 -5.57
C LYS A 97 10.15 17.19 -5.35
N ILE A 98 10.62 16.33 -6.25
CA ILE A 98 10.48 14.87 -6.15
C ILE A 98 11.25 14.37 -4.93
N LEU A 99 12.47 14.80 -4.70
CA LEU A 99 13.27 14.41 -3.53
C LEU A 99 12.56 14.80 -2.22
N ARG A 100 12.09 16.02 -2.10
CA ARG A 100 11.30 16.45 -0.93
C ARG A 100 10.03 15.62 -0.71
N ASN A 101 9.35 15.23 -1.77
CA ASN A 101 8.19 14.36 -1.65
C ASN A 101 8.59 12.97 -1.14
N LYS A 102 9.68 12.39 -1.66
CA LYS A 102 10.19 11.09 -1.18
C LYS A 102 10.58 11.13 0.31
N GLU A 103 11.31 12.15 0.73
CA GLU A 103 11.70 12.35 2.14
C GLU A 103 10.45 12.44 3.03
N ARG A 104 9.48 13.25 2.62
CA ARG A 104 8.20 13.37 3.33
C ARG A 104 7.46 12.04 3.40
N ASP A 105 7.43 11.26 2.33
CA ASP A 105 6.74 9.97 2.28
C ASP A 105 7.40 8.96 3.24
N ILE A 106 8.72 8.93 3.30
CA ILE A 106 9.48 8.11 4.27
C ILE A 106 9.14 8.54 5.71
N GLU A 107 9.17 9.83 6.00
CA GLU A 107 8.85 10.35 7.32
C GLU A 107 7.40 10.03 7.74
N VAL A 108 6.46 10.14 6.81
CA VAL A 108 5.05 9.78 7.02
C VAL A 108 4.92 8.30 7.39
N GLN A 109 5.59 7.41 6.64
CA GLN A 109 5.55 5.97 6.92
C GLN A 109 6.17 5.63 8.28
N LYS A 110 7.29 6.27 8.63
CA LYS A 110 7.94 6.11 9.94
C LYS A 110 7.00 6.52 11.07
N ARG A 111 6.39 7.71 10.99
CA ARG A 111 5.43 8.19 11.99
C ARG A 111 4.20 7.31 12.12
N LEU A 112 3.69 6.76 11.01
CA LEU A 112 2.59 5.80 11.05
C LEU A 112 3.01 4.51 11.78
N ALA A 113 4.21 4.00 11.51
CA ALA A 113 4.74 2.82 12.19
C ALA A 113 4.90 3.05 13.71
N GLU A 114 5.42 4.20 14.13
CA GLU A 114 5.53 4.61 15.55
C GLU A 114 4.15 4.67 16.23
N MET A 115 3.11 5.05 15.50
CA MET A 115 1.72 5.03 15.98
C MET A 115 1.08 3.62 15.93
N GLY A 116 1.82 2.59 15.51
CA GLY A 116 1.34 1.21 15.35
C GLY A 116 0.40 1.01 14.17
N TRP A 117 0.58 1.81 13.11
CA TRP A 117 -0.13 1.66 11.84
C TRP A 117 0.79 1.07 10.78
N HIS A 118 0.28 0.13 10.01
CA HIS A 118 0.93 -0.34 8.80
C HIS A 118 0.68 0.63 7.65
N SER A 119 1.65 0.79 6.76
CA SER A 119 1.50 1.56 5.53
C SER A 119 1.72 0.67 4.30
N ILE A 120 0.82 0.76 3.33
CA ILE A 120 0.94 0.10 2.03
C ILE A 120 0.91 1.18 0.96
N VAL A 121 1.89 1.16 0.07
CA VAL A 121 1.95 2.06 -1.08
C VAL A 121 1.60 1.27 -2.34
N ILE A 122 0.68 1.80 -3.13
CA ILE A 122 0.32 1.28 -4.46
C ILE A 122 0.70 2.36 -5.47
N TRP A 123 1.44 1.97 -6.50
CA TRP A 123 1.85 2.89 -7.54
C TRP A 123 0.86 2.93 -8.70
N GLU A 124 0.67 4.12 -9.27
CA GLU A 124 -0.21 4.31 -10.42
C GLU A 124 0.12 3.35 -11.58
N CYS A 125 1.42 3.09 -11.84
CA CYS A 125 1.84 2.17 -12.89
C CYS A 125 1.43 0.71 -12.62
N GLU A 126 1.29 0.31 -11.36
CA GLU A 126 0.83 -1.03 -10.96
C GLU A 126 -0.69 -1.22 -11.17
N LEU A 127 -1.42 -0.14 -11.44
CA LEU A 127 -2.86 -0.18 -11.74
C LEU A 127 -3.15 -0.14 -13.24
N LYS A 128 -2.14 -0.30 -14.10
CA LYS A 128 -2.32 -0.47 -15.55
C LYS A 128 -3.03 -1.80 -15.85
N PRO A 129 -3.82 -1.90 -16.94
CA PRO A 129 -4.67 -3.06 -17.23
C PRO A 129 -3.99 -4.42 -17.13
N LYS A 130 -2.73 -4.54 -17.54
CA LYS A 130 -1.99 -5.82 -17.56
C LYS A 130 -1.69 -6.40 -16.19
N ILE A 131 -1.48 -5.57 -15.17
CA ILE A 131 -1.01 -5.99 -13.84
C ILE A 131 -1.95 -5.56 -12.70
N LYS A 132 -2.97 -4.77 -13.02
CA LYS A 132 -3.92 -4.22 -12.05
C LYS A 132 -4.52 -5.28 -11.14
N GLU A 133 -5.01 -6.37 -11.73
CA GLU A 133 -5.70 -7.42 -10.98
C GLU A 133 -4.75 -8.10 -9.99
N GLN A 134 -3.56 -8.46 -10.44
CA GLN A 134 -2.52 -9.03 -9.58
C GLN A 134 -2.14 -8.09 -8.43
N THR A 135 -2.00 -6.79 -8.69
CA THR A 135 -1.69 -5.78 -7.68
C THR A 135 -2.79 -5.69 -6.63
N LEU A 136 -4.05 -5.67 -7.06
CA LEU A 136 -5.19 -5.56 -6.17
C LEU A 136 -5.40 -6.84 -5.33
N GLU A 137 -5.19 -8.02 -5.90
CA GLU A 137 -5.22 -9.28 -5.14
C GLU A 137 -4.07 -9.35 -4.13
N ARG A 138 -2.86 -8.92 -4.50
CA ARG A 138 -1.73 -8.80 -3.57
C ARG A 138 -2.06 -7.86 -2.41
N LEU A 139 -2.76 -6.75 -2.65
CA LEU A 139 -3.22 -5.86 -1.59
C LEU A 139 -4.12 -6.59 -0.59
N VAL A 140 -5.11 -7.34 -1.07
CA VAL A 140 -6.02 -8.12 -0.21
C VAL A 140 -5.26 -9.17 0.59
N PHE A 141 -4.36 -9.91 -0.07
CA PHE A 141 -3.52 -10.88 0.61
C PHE A 141 -2.69 -10.24 1.72
N THR A 142 -2.04 -9.11 1.43
CA THR A 142 -1.22 -8.37 2.41
C THR A 142 -2.07 -7.89 3.60
N LEU A 143 -3.25 -7.34 3.35
CA LEU A 143 -4.17 -6.90 4.41
C LEU A 143 -4.58 -8.05 5.33
N ASN A 144 -4.93 -9.19 4.77
CA ASN A 144 -5.30 -10.37 5.54
C ASN A 144 -4.11 -10.93 6.33
N SER A 145 -2.92 -10.95 5.75
CA SER A 145 -1.69 -11.38 6.42
C SER A 145 -1.33 -10.48 7.61
N ILE A 146 -1.46 -9.16 7.46
CA ILE A 146 -1.29 -8.20 8.55
C ILE A 146 -2.29 -8.49 9.67
N TYR A 147 -3.56 -8.65 9.33
CA TYR A 147 -4.62 -8.89 10.29
C TYR A 147 -4.43 -10.16 11.10
N LEU A 148 -4.03 -11.26 10.45
CA LEU A 148 -3.76 -12.53 11.11
C LEU A 148 -2.55 -12.41 12.04
N ARG A 149 -1.46 -11.80 11.57
CA ARG A 149 -0.25 -11.59 12.37
C ARG A 149 -0.50 -10.75 13.61
N ASP A 150 -1.18 -9.62 13.47
CA ASP A 150 -1.46 -8.72 14.61
C ASP A 150 -2.37 -9.40 15.64
N ARG A 151 -3.28 -10.28 15.21
CA ARG A 151 -4.11 -11.07 16.11
C ARG A 151 -3.34 -12.19 16.81
N SER A 152 -2.45 -12.88 16.12
CA SER A 152 -1.64 -13.94 16.74
C SER A 152 -0.73 -13.39 17.83
N VAL A 153 -0.19 -12.18 17.65
CA VAL A 153 0.61 -11.50 18.69
C VAL A 153 -0.26 -11.13 19.92
N HIS A 154 -1.53 -10.73 19.70
CA HIS A 154 -2.44 -10.42 20.81
C HIS A 154 -3.10 -11.64 21.45
N HIS A 155 -3.11 -12.81 20.81
CA HIS A 155 -3.64 -14.08 21.31
C HIS A 155 -2.54 -15.05 21.73
N GLY A 156 -1.34 -14.58 22.02
CA GLY A 156 -0.33 -15.31 22.77
C GLY A 156 -0.75 -15.54 24.24
N MET A 157 -2.00 -15.88 24.48
CA MET A 157 -2.37 -16.61 25.67
C MET A 157 -1.68 -17.97 25.56
N LYS A 158 -0.70 -18.20 26.43
CA LYS A 158 -0.24 -19.52 26.76
C LYS A 158 -1.50 -20.34 27.05
N TYR A 159 -1.86 -21.22 26.15
CA TYR A 159 -2.70 -22.36 26.49
C TYR A 159 -1.78 -23.26 27.33
N GLU A 160 -1.80 -23.09 28.63
CA GLU A 160 -1.34 -24.13 29.52
C GLU A 160 -2.33 -25.28 29.29
N ILE A 161 -1.89 -26.27 28.52
CA ILE A 161 -2.57 -27.54 28.44
C ILE A 161 -2.55 -28.02 29.91
N PRO A 162 -3.69 -28.15 30.60
CA PRO A 162 -3.67 -28.78 31.89
C PRO A 162 -3.07 -30.17 31.67
N GLU A 163 -2.03 -30.50 32.41
CA GLU A 163 -1.50 -31.86 32.44
C GLU A 163 -2.71 -32.74 32.84
N SER A 164 -3.33 -33.37 31.87
CA SER A 164 -4.36 -34.36 32.10
C SER A 164 -3.69 -35.53 32.78
N GLU A 165 -3.95 -35.67 34.05
CA GLU A 165 -3.79 -36.94 34.76
C GLU A 165 -4.25 -38.06 33.81
N GLY A 166 -3.31 -38.98 33.50
CA GLY A 166 -3.48 -40.26 32.90
C GLY A 166 -4.83 -40.63 32.29
N ILE A 167 -5.00 -40.40 31.02
CA ILE A 167 -5.84 -41.26 30.20
C ILE A 167 -4.92 -41.84 29.14
N GLY A 168 -4.33 -42.98 29.48
CA GLY A 168 -3.80 -43.92 28.51
C GLY A 168 -4.95 -44.39 27.64
N MET A 169 -4.91 -43.99 26.36
CA MET A 169 -5.75 -44.59 25.32
C MET A 169 -5.04 -44.46 23.97
N VAL A 170 -4.32 -45.49 23.65
CA VAL A 170 -4.66 -46.37 22.52
C VAL A 170 -4.71 -45.64 21.18
N ALA A 171 -3.53 -45.45 20.63
CA ALA A 171 -3.33 -45.21 19.22
C ALA A 171 -2.94 -46.50 18.50
N GLU A 172 -3.78 -47.57 18.62
CA GLU A 172 -3.46 -48.85 17.96
C GLU A 172 -4.59 -49.46 17.12
N ASP A 173 -5.63 -48.74 16.73
CA ASP A 173 -6.74 -49.36 15.98
C ASP A 173 -7.09 -48.65 14.63
N PHE A 174 -6.17 -47.99 13.95
CA PHE A 174 -6.44 -47.42 12.63
C PHE A 174 -5.48 -47.79 11.50
N ILE A 175 -4.77 -48.92 11.65
CA ILE A 175 -4.07 -49.54 10.52
C ILE A 175 -4.52 -50.99 10.44
N VAL A 176 -5.44 -51.28 9.59
CA VAL A 176 -5.70 -52.50 8.80
C VAL A 176 -7.17 -52.50 8.33
N LYS A 177 -7.38 -52.07 7.12
CA LYS A 177 -8.37 -52.63 6.18
C LYS A 177 -8.43 -51.79 4.89
N SER A 178 -7.45 -52.00 4.04
CA SER A 178 -7.60 -51.75 2.60
C SER A 178 -6.67 -52.73 1.85
N GLU A 179 -7.03 -54.01 1.95
CA GLU A 179 -6.65 -55.02 0.97
C GLU A 179 -7.79 -56.06 0.90
N LYS A 180 -8.65 -55.85 -0.12
CA LYS A 180 -9.18 -56.90 -1.02
C LYS A 180 -10.14 -56.24 -2.01
#